data_7cdd776d4ee38025c4b1fa45a5a38b93
#
_entry.id   7cdd776d4ee38025c4b1fa45a5a38b93
#
_cell.length_a   1.000
_cell.length_b   1.000
_cell.length_c   1.000
_cell.angle_alpha   90.00
_cell.angle_beta   90.00
_cell.angle_gamma   90.00
#
_symmetry.space_group_name_H-M   'P 1'
#
loop_
_entity.id
_entity.type
_entity.pdbx_description
1 polymer ?
#
loop_
_entity_poly.entity_id
_entity_poly.type
_entity_poly.pdbx_seq_one_letter_code
_entity_poly.pdbx_strand_id
1 'polypeptide(L)'
;MRASNYAAYDRNKSRGVPRDGAALLHGIVYCGECGHKMVMEYKHGTRYLCNYLRQQYRVPVCQYIPADPVDVQVVAAFFQALSPVELDVYAAAVAAQQATAQQIAHAHQHHIERLRYEAALAQRQFTRVDPDNRLVAAELEKRWEGALADLKGAEEAQASQGPAPTRLQALSSELQTAFQAIGHHLPMVWQQGSISQQHKKALLRALIDKVVVHRLARDRVQARIVWKGGETTTLSIPLSVGALKDLAGAETMEHIILQRSAAGVLDETVAQELTKLGYRSPLSQIVLPSTVKIIRLKHGQFQKRSQSHPRQIEGALTIPQLAKALDMDPHWIDDRI
;
A
#
# COMPACT_ATOMS: atom_id res chain seq x y z
N MET A 1 -3.75 -12.21 -38.96
CA MET A 1 -3.50 -12.82 -37.63
C MET A 1 -3.33 -11.86 -36.46
N ARG A 2 -3.43 -10.53 -36.61
CA ARG A 2 -3.36 -9.57 -35.48
C ARG A 2 -4.72 -9.17 -34.86
N ALA A 3 -5.82 -9.36 -35.55
CA ALA A 3 -7.16 -8.96 -35.10
C ALA A 3 -7.79 -9.92 -34.06
N SER A 4 -7.44 -11.21 -34.06
CA SER A 4 -8.03 -12.19 -33.13
C SER A 4 -7.52 -12.09 -31.70
N ASN A 5 -6.33 -11.49 -31.47
CA ASN A 5 -5.79 -11.29 -30.13
C ASN A 5 -6.45 -10.13 -29.36
N TYR A 6 -7.10 -9.19 -30.04
CA TYR A 6 -7.76 -8.05 -29.38
C TYR A 6 -9.14 -8.40 -28.82
N ALA A 7 -9.86 -9.31 -29.46
CA ALA A 7 -11.19 -9.75 -29.00
C ALA A 7 -11.12 -10.68 -27.77
N ALA A 8 -10.01 -11.41 -27.57
CA ALA A 8 -9.79 -12.25 -26.40
C ALA A 8 -9.26 -11.47 -25.18
N TYR A 9 -8.91 -10.20 -25.33
CA TYR A 9 -8.41 -9.35 -24.27
C TYR A 9 -9.56 -8.59 -23.62
N ASP A 10 -10.37 -9.28 -22.86
CA ASP A 10 -11.29 -8.63 -21.91
C ASP A 10 -10.41 -7.95 -20.85
N ARG A 11 -10.19 -6.65 -21.01
CA ARG A 11 -9.23 -5.82 -20.23
C ARG A 11 -9.43 -5.91 -18.72
N ASN A 12 -10.59 -6.37 -18.26
CA ASN A 12 -10.96 -6.51 -16.86
C ASN A 12 -10.84 -7.94 -16.31
N LYS A 13 -10.70 -8.98 -17.16
CA LYS A 13 -10.73 -10.38 -16.71
C LYS A 13 -9.43 -11.16 -16.88
N SER A 14 -8.55 -10.82 -17.84
CA SER A 14 -7.31 -11.57 -18.02
C SER A 14 -6.10 -10.85 -17.43
N ARG A 15 -5.57 -11.35 -16.31
CA ARG A 15 -4.35 -10.82 -15.68
C ARG A 15 -3.06 -11.22 -16.41
N GLY A 16 -3.15 -11.88 -17.54
CA GLY A 16 -2.01 -12.46 -18.24
C GLY A 16 -1.29 -13.56 -17.41
N VAL A 17 -0.64 -14.48 -18.10
CA VAL A 17 0.14 -15.55 -17.43
C VAL A 17 1.37 -14.95 -16.75
N PRO A 18 1.70 -15.33 -15.51
CA PRO A 18 2.95 -14.94 -14.86
C PRO A 18 4.15 -15.36 -15.71
N ARG A 19 5.04 -14.42 -16.04
CA ARG A 19 6.29 -14.70 -16.76
C ARG A 19 7.46 -14.76 -15.79
N ASP A 20 8.51 -15.48 -16.13
CA ASP A 20 9.71 -15.68 -15.29
C ASP A 20 10.61 -14.44 -15.10
N GLY A 21 10.20 -13.24 -15.51
CA GLY A 21 10.95 -12.02 -15.24
C GLY A 21 11.11 -11.73 -13.74
N ALA A 22 12.17 -11.00 -13.35
CA ALA A 22 12.53 -10.73 -11.96
C ALA A 22 11.44 -9.99 -11.15
N ALA A 23 10.70 -9.07 -11.77
CA ALA A 23 9.66 -8.29 -11.08
C ALA A 23 8.48 -9.15 -10.65
N LEU A 24 8.24 -9.22 -9.33
CA LEU A 24 7.20 -10.05 -8.73
C LEU A 24 5.78 -9.57 -9.02
N LEU A 25 5.56 -8.25 -9.06
CA LEU A 25 4.24 -7.66 -9.24
C LEU A 25 3.90 -7.37 -10.71
N HIS A 26 4.69 -7.87 -11.66
CA HIS A 26 4.41 -7.68 -13.09
C HIS A 26 2.95 -8.03 -13.43
N GLY A 27 2.26 -7.09 -14.07
CA GLY A 27 0.87 -7.29 -14.52
C GLY A 27 -0.23 -6.96 -13.52
N ILE A 28 0.11 -6.62 -12.25
CA ILE A 28 -0.84 -6.17 -11.23
C ILE A 28 -0.50 -4.78 -10.67
N VAL A 29 0.54 -4.11 -11.20
CA VAL A 29 0.91 -2.74 -10.79
C VAL A 29 0.22 -1.72 -11.68
N TYR A 30 -0.36 -0.71 -11.04
CA TYR A 30 -1.08 0.39 -11.66
C TYR A 30 -0.49 1.74 -11.26
N CYS A 31 -0.52 2.68 -12.16
CA CYS A 31 -0.05 4.04 -11.93
C CYS A 31 -1.05 4.83 -11.10
N GLY A 32 -0.61 5.42 -9.98
CA GLY A 32 -1.45 6.28 -9.14
C GLY A 32 -1.78 7.64 -9.77
N GLU A 33 -1.02 8.07 -10.80
CA GLU A 33 -1.26 9.32 -11.53
C GLU A 33 -2.41 9.19 -12.55
N CYS A 34 -2.33 8.17 -13.41
CA CYS A 34 -3.25 8.03 -14.54
C CYS A 34 -4.14 6.79 -14.50
N GLY A 35 -4.00 5.94 -13.48
CA GLY A 35 -4.80 4.73 -13.30
C GLY A 35 -4.46 3.56 -14.24
N HIS A 36 -3.54 3.73 -15.19
CA HIS A 36 -3.22 2.69 -16.17
C HIS A 36 -2.20 1.67 -15.63
N LYS A 37 -2.26 0.48 -16.20
CA LYS A 37 -1.35 -0.62 -15.89
C LYS A 37 0.08 -0.25 -16.26
N MET A 38 1.02 -0.51 -15.35
CA MET A 38 2.44 -0.27 -15.58
C MET A 38 3.09 -1.47 -16.25
N VAL A 39 4.06 -1.18 -17.10
CA VAL A 39 4.90 -2.19 -17.77
C VAL A 39 6.25 -2.30 -17.09
N MET A 40 6.96 -3.41 -17.38
CA MET A 40 8.30 -3.65 -16.83
C MET A 40 9.37 -3.17 -17.81
N GLU A 41 10.36 -2.48 -17.27
CA GLU A 41 11.61 -2.17 -17.93
C GLU A 41 12.78 -2.83 -17.18
N TYR A 42 13.67 -3.48 -17.93
CA TYR A 42 14.86 -4.19 -17.38
C TYR A 42 16.19 -3.50 -17.71
N LYS A 43 16.14 -2.41 -18.51
CA LYS A 43 17.35 -1.60 -18.78
C LYS A 43 17.71 -0.81 -17.51
N HIS A 44 18.97 -0.86 -17.11
CA HIS A 44 19.46 -0.15 -15.91
C HIS A 44 18.75 -0.54 -14.59
N GLY A 45 18.44 -1.82 -14.41
CA GLY A 45 17.69 -2.35 -13.28
C GLY A 45 16.21 -2.53 -13.54
N THR A 46 15.56 -3.34 -12.71
CA THR A 46 14.13 -3.64 -12.84
C THR A 46 13.28 -2.46 -12.39
N ARG A 47 12.39 -1.96 -13.26
CA ARG A 47 11.54 -0.80 -12.98
C ARG A 47 10.11 -1.01 -13.45
N TYR A 48 9.16 -0.45 -12.70
CA TYR A 48 7.77 -0.26 -13.12
C TYR A 48 7.66 1.07 -13.88
N LEU A 49 7.23 1.01 -15.12
CA LEU A 49 7.14 2.16 -16.03
C LEU A 49 5.69 2.39 -16.47
N CYS A 50 5.17 3.59 -16.27
CA CYS A 50 3.89 4.01 -16.84
C CYS A 50 4.11 4.75 -18.15
N ASN A 51 4.00 4.03 -19.26
CA ASN A 51 4.20 4.59 -20.60
C ASN A 51 2.90 4.72 -21.42
N TYR A 52 1.74 4.45 -20.83
CA TYR A 52 0.45 4.43 -21.55
C TYR A 52 0.17 5.75 -22.26
N LEU A 53 0.20 6.87 -21.53
CA LEU A 53 -0.08 8.19 -22.10
C LEU A 53 0.97 8.60 -23.16
N ARG A 54 2.25 8.21 -22.97
CA ARG A 54 3.29 8.41 -23.97
C ARG A 54 2.98 7.69 -25.29
N GLN A 55 2.52 6.44 -25.21
CA GLN A 55 2.20 5.63 -26.39
C GLN A 55 0.95 6.13 -27.11
N GLN A 56 -0.05 6.62 -26.38
CA GLN A 56 -1.33 7.06 -26.94
C GLN A 56 -1.30 8.53 -27.41
N TYR A 57 -0.69 9.40 -26.61
CA TYR A 57 -0.80 10.85 -26.78
C TYR A 57 0.55 11.57 -26.93
N ARG A 58 1.68 10.83 -26.99
CA ARG A 58 3.04 11.36 -27.11
C ARG A 58 3.46 12.32 -25.99
N VAL A 59 2.80 12.30 -24.85
CA VAL A 59 3.17 13.06 -23.64
C VAL A 59 4.31 12.36 -22.89
N PRO A 60 5.01 13.03 -21.99
CA PRO A 60 6.05 12.41 -21.15
C PRO A 60 5.53 11.20 -20.36
N VAL A 61 6.45 10.32 -19.95
CA VAL A 61 6.16 9.21 -19.06
C VAL A 61 5.63 9.74 -17.73
N CYS A 62 4.50 9.21 -17.21
CA CYS A 62 3.95 9.65 -15.93
C CYS A 62 4.95 9.47 -14.81
N GLN A 63 5.42 8.24 -14.64
CA GLN A 63 6.40 7.89 -13.61
C GLN A 63 7.11 6.58 -13.94
N TYR A 64 8.29 6.43 -13.40
CA TYR A 64 9.04 5.17 -13.34
C TYR A 64 9.51 4.93 -11.91
N ILE A 65 9.39 3.71 -11.42
CA ILE A 65 9.61 3.36 -10.02
C ILE A 65 10.51 2.12 -9.98
N PRO A 66 11.60 2.09 -9.21
CA PRO A 66 12.40 0.88 -8.98
C PRO A 66 11.49 -0.24 -8.45
N ALA A 67 11.61 -1.45 -9.02
CA ALA A 67 10.73 -2.56 -8.66
C ALA A 67 11.11 -3.19 -7.33
N ASP A 68 12.40 -3.41 -7.08
CA ASP A 68 12.88 -4.17 -5.92
C ASP A 68 12.40 -3.61 -4.56
N PRO A 69 12.47 -2.29 -4.27
CA PRO A 69 11.95 -1.76 -3.01
C PRO A 69 10.45 -1.97 -2.85
N VAL A 70 9.69 -1.87 -3.95
CA VAL A 70 8.24 -2.07 -3.95
C VAL A 70 7.91 -3.55 -3.75
N ASP A 71 8.57 -4.43 -4.48
CA ASP A 71 8.35 -5.88 -4.40
C ASP A 71 8.65 -6.40 -2.98
N VAL A 72 9.74 -5.96 -2.36
CA VAL A 72 10.13 -6.36 -1.00
C VAL A 72 9.06 -5.93 0.02
N GLN A 73 8.58 -4.69 -0.03
CA GLN A 73 7.60 -4.19 0.92
C GLN A 73 6.21 -4.82 0.71
N VAL A 74 5.81 -5.04 -0.54
CA VAL A 74 4.55 -5.73 -0.86
C VAL A 74 4.59 -7.19 -0.43
N VAL A 75 5.72 -7.88 -0.61
CA VAL A 75 5.91 -9.26 -0.13
C VAL A 75 5.87 -9.32 1.40
N ALA A 76 6.49 -8.36 2.10
CA ALA A 76 6.41 -8.29 3.55
C ALA A 76 4.96 -8.11 4.04
N ALA A 77 4.19 -7.19 3.42
CA ALA A 77 2.78 -7.00 3.72
C ALA A 77 1.93 -8.24 3.38
N PHE A 78 2.27 -8.95 2.31
CA PHE A 78 1.62 -10.22 1.94
C PHE A 78 1.80 -11.29 3.03
N PHE A 79 3.01 -11.46 3.56
CA PHE A 79 3.24 -12.40 4.66
C PHE A 79 2.59 -11.95 5.97
N GLN A 80 2.55 -10.66 6.24
CA GLN A 80 1.83 -10.12 7.39
C GLN A 80 0.34 -10.45 7.31
N ALA A 81 -0.29 -10.25 6.14
CA ALA A 81 -1.70 -10.59 5.92
C ALA A 81 -2.01 -12.10 6.03
N LEU A 82 -0.99 -12.96 5.86
CA LEU A 82 -1.09 -14.41 6.05
C LEU A 82 -0.78 -14.83 7.49
N SER A 83 -0.46 -13.91 8.39
CA SER A 83 -0.16 -14.26 9.77
C SER A 83 -1.41 -14.85 10.46
N PRO A 84 -1.28 -15.83 11.36
CA PRO A 84 -2.42 -16.42 12.07
C PRO A 84 -3.29 -15.38 12.77
N VAL A 85 -2.68 -14.36 13.37
CA VAL A 85 -3.38 -13.28 14.09
C VAL A 85 -4.29 -12.49 13.15
N GLU A 86 -3.82 -12.12 11.96
CA GLU A 86 -4.62 -11.39 10.97
C GLU A 86 -5.76 -12.25 10.42
N LEU A 87 -5.53 -13.56 10.22
CA LEU A 87 -6.55 -14.49 9.77
C LEU A 87 -7.64 -14.68 10.83
N ASP A 88 -7.28 -14.73 12.12
CA ASP A 88 -8.24 -14.84 13.21
C ASP A 88 -9.07 -13.55 13.35
N VAL A 89 -8.46 -12.36 13.23
CA VAL A 89 -9.16 -11.07 13.21
C VAL A 89 -10.12 -11.00 12.02
N TYR A 90 -9.68 -11.43 10.84
CA TYR A 90 -10.53 -11.49 9.65
C TYR A 90 -11.73 -12.44 9.86
N ALA A 91 -11.51 -13.63 10.38
CA ALA A 91 -12.57 -14.61 10.67
C ALA A 91 -13.60 -14.05 11.68
N ALA A 92 -13.14 -13.38 12.75
CA ALA A 92 -14.00 -12.71 13.71
C ALA A 92 -14.83 -11.59 13.09
N ALA A 93 -14.23 -10.76 12.22
CA ALA A 93 -14.92 -9.69 11.51
C ALA A 93 -16.01 -10.23 10.56
N VAL A 94 -15.72 -11.31 9.83
CA VAL A 94 -16.71 -11.99 8.97
C VAL A 94 -17.86 -12.54 9.79
N ALA A 95 -17.58 -13.20 10.91
CA ALA A 95 -18.61 -13.74 11.81
C ALA A 95 -19.51 -12.63 12.38
N ALA A 96 -18.92 -11.52 12.82
CA ALA A 96 -19.66 -10.35 13.32
C ALA A 96 -20.58 -9.74 12.23
N GLN A 97 -20.08 -9.61 11.01
CA GLN A 97 -20.87 -9.10 9.88
C GLN A 97 -22.04 -10.03 9.55
N GLN A 98 -21.81 -11.35 9.54
CA GLN A 98 -22.87 -12.34 9.31
C GLN A 98 -23.93 -12.31 10.42
N ALA A 99 -23.52 -12.21 11.68
CA ALA A 99 -24.44 -12.08 12.82
C ALA A 99 -25.30 -10.81 12.69
N THR A 100 -24.70 -9.68 12.32
CA THR A 100 -25.45 -8.43 12.11
C THR A 100 -26.46 -8.56 10.95
N ALA A 101 -26.05 -9.16 9.84
CA ALA A 101 -26.93 -9.39 8.69
C ALA A 101 -28.10 -10.32 9.05
N GLN A 102 -27.87 -11.37 9.85
CA GLN A 102 -28.92 -12.24 10.34
C GLN A 102 -29.88 -11.52 11.26
N GLN A 103 -29.40 -10.66 12.17
CA GLN A 103 -30.26 -9.84 13.05
C GLN A 103 -31.16 -8.91 12.25
N ILE A 104 -30.63 -8.25 11.23
CA ILE A 104 -31.40 -7.38 10.34
C ILE A 104 -32.47 -8.17 9.58
N ALA A 105 -32.12 -9.33 9.02
CA ALA A 105 -33.07 -10.20 8.32
C ALA A 105 -34.18 -10.69 9.25
N HIS A 106 -33.86 -11.05 10.49
CA HIS A 106 -34.83 -11.46 11.50
C HIS A 106 -35.78 -10.30 11.90
N ALA A 107 -35.25 -9.09 12.07
CA ALA A 107 -36.05 -7.90 12.35
C ALA A 107 -37.03 -7.60 11.21
N HIS A 108 -36.59 -7.71 9.95
CA HIS A 108 -37.49 -7.56 8.79
C HIS A 108 -38.59 -8.61 8.75
N GLN A 109 -38.22 -9.87 9.02
CA GLN A 109 -39.19 -10.97 9.07
C GLN A 109 -40.29 -10.72 10.11
N HIS A 110 -39.91 -10.35 11.35
CA HIS A 110 -40.88 -10.01 12.40
C HIS A 110 -41.72 -8.79 12.05
N HIS A 111 -41.16 -7.80 11.36
CA HIS A 111 -41.91 -6.66 10.90
C HIS A 111 -43.03 -7.07 9.91
N ILE A 112 -42.71 -7.92 8.93
CA ILE A 112 -43.68 -8.44 7.97
C ILE A 112 -44.77 -9.29 8.69
N GLU A 113 -44.40 -10.15 9.64
CA GLU A 113 -45.31 -10.96 10.42
C GLU A 113 -46.30 -10.07 11.21
N ARG A 114 -45.84 -8.97 11.80
CA ARG A 114 -46.70 -8.00 12.47
C ARG A 114 -47.66 -7.36 11.50
N LEU A 115 -47.20 -6.89 10.34
CA LEU A 115 -48.08 -6.27 9.32
C LEU A 115 -49.13 -7.26 8.78
N ARG A 116 -48.76 -8.56 8.61
CA ARG A 116 -49.72 -9.62 8.25
C ARG A 116 -50.81 -9.78 9.31
N TYR A 117 -50.41 -9.76 10.59
CA TYR A 117 -51.39 -9.83 11.68
C TYR A 117 -52.31 -8.60 11.69
N GLU A 118 -51.80 -7.40 11.52
CA GLU A 118 -52.54 -6.15 11.46
C GLU A 118 -53.54 -6.16 10.29
N ALA A 119 -53.10 -6.58 9.08
CA ALA A 119 -53.99 -6.72 7.93
C ALA A 119 -55.11 -7.73 8.15
N ALA A 120 -54.77 -8.90 8.73
CA ALA A 120 -55.75 -9.93 9.07
C ALA A 120 -56.74 -9.48 10.18
N LEU A 121 -56.29 -8.65 11.12
CA LEU A 121 -57.15 -8.08 12.15
C LEU A 121 -58.11 -7.06 11.52
N ALA A 122 -57.63 -6.16 10.67
CA ALA A 122 -58.45 -5.16 9.97
C ALA A 122 -59.52 -5.87 9.07
N GLN A 123 -59.13 -6.91 8.35
CA GLN A 123 -60.05 -7.75 7.57
C GLN A 123 -61.17 -8.31 8.42
N ARG A 124 -60.85 -8.92 9.57
CA ARG A 124 -61.84 -9.50 10.50
C ARG A 124 -62.80 -8.44 11.07
N GLN A 125 -62.31 -7.22 11.33
CA GLN A 125 -63.13 -6.09 11.77
C GLN A 125 -64.12 -5.65 10.69
N PHE A 126 -63.65 -5.53 9.45
CA PHE A 126 -64.46 -5.17 8.29
C PHE A 126 -65.55 -6.21 8.01
N THR A 127 -65.20 -7.52 8.02
CA THR A 127 -66.15 -8.58 7.72
C THR A 127 -67.25 -8.81 8.79
N ARG A 128 -67.07 -8.21 10.00
CA ARG A 128 -68.05 -8.31 11.11
C ARG A 128 -68.98 -7.09 11.21
N VAL A 129 -68.75 -6.08 10.41
CA VAL A 129 -69.57 -4.86 10.44
C VAL A 129 -70.90 -5.10 9.71
N ASP A 130 -71.94 -4.49 10.21
CA ASP A 130 -73.27 -4.49 9.56
C ASP A 130 -73.17 -3.63 8.28
N PRO A 131 -73.47 -4.17 7.08
CA PRO A 131 -73.40 -3.43 5.81
C PRO A 131 -74.28 -2.17 5.76
N ASP A 132 -75.34 -2.10 6.57
CA ASP A 132 -76.19 -0.93 6.62
C ASP A 132 -75.59 0.27 7.35
N ASN A 133 -74.49 0.02 8.11
CA ASN A 133 -73.74 1.09 8.76
C ASN A 133 -72.62 1.60 7.86
N ARG A 134 -72.99 2.31 6.79
CA ARG A 134 -72.12 2.77 5.71
C ARG A 134 -70.89 3.58 6.17
N LEU A 135 -71.00 4.42 7.21
CA LEU A 135 -69.91 5.24 7.70
C LEU A 135 -68.83 4.39 8.38
N VAL A 136 -69.22 3.42 9.21
CA VAL A 136 -68.29 2.52 9.90
C VAL A 136 -67.67 1.54 8.92
N ALA A 137 -68.44 1.01 7.97
CA ALA A 137 -67.97 0.12 6.93
C ALA A 137 -66.89 0.80 6.07
N ALA A 138 -67.13 2.04 5.62
CA ALA A 138 -66.16 2.78 4.83
C ALA A 138 -64.83 3.07 5.59
N GLU A 139 -64.91 3.39 6.89
CA GLU A 139 -63.72 3.62 7.72
C GLU A 139 -62.91 2.33 7.94
N LEU A 140 -63.59 1.21 8.15
CA LEU A 140 -62.90 -0.10 8.33
C LEU A 140 -62.33 -0.63 7.03
N GLU A 141 -63.00 -0.39 5.89
CA GLU A 141 -62.45 -0.70 4.56
C GLU A 141 -61.18 0.08 4.31
N LYS A 142 -61.14 1.38 4.56
CA LYS A 142 -59.96 2.22 4.42
C LYS A 142 -58.80 1.76 5.32
N ARG A 143 -59.11 1.34 6.56
CA ARG A 143 -58.07 0.78 7.45
C ARG A 143 -57.50 -0.54 6.93
N TRP A 144 -58.33 -1.41 6.39
CA TRP A 144 -57.91 -2.65 5.81
C TRP A 144 -57.06 -2.44 4.54
N GLU A 145 -57.48 -1.55 3.66
CA GLU A 145 -56.71 -1.16 2.48
C GLU A 145 -55.33 -0.58 2.87
N GLY A 146 -55.27 0.29 3.89
CA GLY A 146 -54.05 0.83 4.41
C GLY A 146 -53.10 -0.28 4.93
N ALA A 147 -53.64 -1.19 5.75
CA ALA A 147 -52.83 -2.29 6.27
C ALA A 147 -52.33 -3.25 5.18
N LEU A 148 -53.08 -3.48 4.10
CA LEU A 148 -52.67 -4.25 2.94
C LEU A 148 -51.59 -3.53 2.15
N ALA A 149 -51.69 -2.20 1.98
CA ALA A 149 -50.70 -1.40 1.30
C ALA A 149 -49.33 -1.42 2.05
N ASP A 150 -49.39 -1.27 3.39
CA ASP A 150 -48.19 -1.34 4.25
C ASP A 150 -47.52 -2.69 4.18
N LEU A 151 -48.31 -3.78 4.23
CA LEU A 151 -47.79 -5.15 4.09
C LEU A 151 -47.11 -5.34 2.72
N LYS A 152 -47.80 -4.95 1.65
CA LYS A 152 -47.26 -5.08 0.27
C LYS A 152 -45.99 -4.26 0.10
N GLY A 153 -45.94 -3.04 0.61
CA GLY A 153 -44.74 -2.20 0.59
C GLY A 153 -43.54 -2.83 1.32
N ALA A 154 -43.81 -3.46 2.48
CA ALA A 154 -42.75 -4.14 3.23
C ALA A 154 -42.24 -5.41 2.51
N GLU A 155 -43.11 -6.21 1.89
CA GLU A 155 -42.79 -7.38 1.10
C GLU A 155 -41.99 -7.01 -0.17
N GLU A 156 -42.36 -5.95 -0.86
CA GLU A 156 -41.66 -5.39 -2.02
C GLU A 156 -40.28 -4.85 -1.64
N ALA A 157 -40.17 -4.16 -0.51
CA ALA A 157 -38.93 -3.69 0.04
C ALA A 157 -37.97 -4.83 0.38
N GLN A 158 -38.49 -5.92 0.97
CA GLN A 158 -37.69 -7.14 1.21
C GLN A 158 -37.25 -7.82 -0.09
N ALA A 159 -38.14 -7.93 -1.07
CA ALA A 159 -37.80 -8.52 -2.38
C ALA A 159 -36.76 -7.72 -3.18
N SER A 160 -36.79 -6.38 -3.03
CA SER A 160 -35.83 -5.48 -3.69
C SER A 160 -34.47 -5.42 -2.98
N GLN A 161 -34.41 -5.78 -1.71
CA GLN A 161 -33.16 -6.01 -0.99
C GLN A 161 -32.57 -7.32 -1.48
N GLY A 162 -31.88 -7.30 -2.63
CA GLY A 162 -31.04 -8.41 -3.07
C GLY A 162 -30.05 -8.80 -1.96
N PRO A 163 -29.40 -10.00 -2.04
CA PRO A 163 -28.44 -10.41 -1.03
C PRO A 163 -27.41 -9.30 -0.86
N ALA A 164 -27.31 -8.79 0.37
CA ALA A 164 -26.36 -7.73 0.70
C ALA A 164 -25.01 -8.12 0.10
N PRO A 165 -24.32 -7.23 -0.62
CA PRO A 165 -23.02 -7.56 -1.19
C PRO A 165 -22.12 -7.99 -0.05
N THR A 166 -21.90 -9.29 0.07
CA THR A 166 -21.01 -9.86 1.09
C THR A 166 -19.60 -9.41 0.71
N ARG A 167 -19.19 -8.24 1.23
CA ARG A 167 -17.86 -7.67 0.99
C ARG A 167 -16.76 -8.60 1.51
N LEU A 168 -17.08 -9.37 2.55
CA LEU A 168 -16.19 -10.33 3.15
C LEU A 168 -16.75 -11.74 2.91
N GLN A 169 -15.99 -12.60 2.26
CA GLN A 169 -16.34 -14.01 2.11
C GLN A 169 -15.71 -14.80 3.25
N ALA A 170 -16.52 -15.62 3.93
CA ALA A 170 -16.01 -16.53 4.94
C ALA A 170 -15.05 -17.54 4.28
N LEU A 171 -13.83 -17.64 4.81
CA LEU A 171 -12.92 -18.73 4.47
C LEU A 171 -13.48 -20.02 5.12
N SER A 172 -13.50 -21.12 4.36
CA SER A 172 -13.84 -22.42 4.96
C SER A 172 -12.82 -22.78 6.04
N SER A 173 -13.23 -23.53 7.05
CA SER A 173 -12.34 -23.97 8.14
C SER A 173 -11.11 -24.74 7.63
N GLU A 174 -11.28 -25.51 6.57
CA GLU A 174 -10.20 -26.22 5.90
C GLU A 174 -9.18 -25.26 5.25
N LEU A 175 -9.68 -24.21 4.59
CA LEU A 175 -8.82 -23.17 4.02
C LEU A 175 -8.12 -22.35 5.10
N GLN A 176 -8.79 -22.03 6.21
CA GLN A 176 -8.15 -21.34 7.35
C GLN A 176 -7.01 -22.18 7.92
N THR A 177 -7.23 -23.47 8.17
CA THR A 177 -6.20 -24.38 8.69
C THR A 177 -5.03 -24.53 7.69
N ALA A 178 -5.33 -24.66 6.40
CA ALA A 178 -4.32 -24.72 5.36
C ALA A 178 -3.50 -23.42 5.25
N PHE A 179 -4.15 -22.24 5.34
CA PHE A 179 -3.45 -20.96 5.35
C PHE A 179 -2.58 -20.76 6.59
N GLN A 180 -3.05 -21.18 7.77
CA GLN A 180 -2.25 -21.15 9.00
C GLN A 180 -1.01 -22.04 8.89
N ALA A 181 -1.16 -23.27 8.40
CA ALA A 181 -0.04 -24.19 8.19
C ALA A 181 0.97 -23.66 7.16
N ILE A 182 0.48 -23.08 6.06
CA ILE A 182 1.32 -22.48 5.01
C ILE A 182 1.98 -21.21 5.53
N GLY A 183 1.27 -20.36 6.28
CA GLY A 183 1.75 -19.08 6.78
C GLY A 183 3.04 -19.18 7.59
N HIS A 184 3.20 -20.23 8.38
CA HIS A 184 4.42 -20.45 9.17
C HIS A 184 5.62 -20.89 8.35
N HIS A 185 5.43 -21.69 7.31
CA HIS A 185 6.53 -22.28 6.52
C HIS A 185 6.85 -21.50 5.24
N LEU A 186 5.87 -20.78 4.69
CA LEU A 186 5.99 -20.10 3.41
C LEU A 186 7.12 -19.03 3.38
N PRO A 187 7.32 -18.19 4.42
CA PRO A 187 8.42 -17.22 4.42
C PRO A 187 9.79 -17.86 4.29
N MET A 188 9.99 -18.99 4.98
CA MET A 188 11.26 -19.73 4.94
C MET A 188 11.50 -20.34 3.54
N VAL A 189 10.52 -21.03 2.99
CA VAL A 189 10.57 -21.64 1.65
C VAL A 189 10.73 -20.58 0.56
N TRP A 190 10.13 -19.41 0.74
CA TRP A 190 10.27 -18.25 -0.14
C TRP A 190 11.70 -17.74 -0.22
N GLN A 191 12.38 -17.64 0.95
CA GLN A 191 13.77 -17.17 1.03
C GLN A 191 14.77 -18.21 0.52
N GLN A 192 14.52 -19.50 0.74
CA GLN A 192 15.40 -20.60 0.30
C GLN A 192 15.49 -20.77 -1.23
N GLY A 193 14.68 -20.03 -2.01
CA GLY A 193 14.71 -20.10 -3.46
C GLY A 193 14.07 -21.36 -4.07
N SER A 194 13.45 -22.20 -3.25
CA SER A 194 12.80 -23.45 -3.68
C SER A 194 11.53 -23.20 -4.54
N ILE A 195 10.99 -21.96 -4.49
CA ILE A 195 9.79 -21.56 -5.26
C ILE A 195 10.24 -20.80 -6.51
N SER A 196 9.80 -21.24 -7.69
CA SER A 196 10.07 -20.51 -8.94
C SER A 196 9.43 -19.12 -8.92
N GLN A 197 10.00 -18.16 -9.70
CA GLN A 197 9.44 -16.81 -9.83
C GLN A 197 7.98 -16.82 -10.31
N GLN A 198 7.64 -17.76 -11.18
CA GLN A 198 6.27 -17.94 -11.66
C GLN A 198 5.31 -18.31 -10.54
N HIS A 199 5.69 -19.25 -9.67
CA HIS A 199 4.89 -19.64 -8.50
C HIS A 199 4.79 -18.51 -7.47
N LYS A 200 5.88 -17.77 -7.20
CA LYS A 200 5.85 -16.59 -6.32
C LYS A 200 4.83 -15.55 -6.81
N LYS A 201 4.82 -15.26 -8.11
CA LYS A 201 3.83 -14.35 -8.73
C LYS A 201 2.41 -14.89 -8.65
N ALA A 202 2.22 -16.19 -8.84
CA ALA A 202 0.90 -16.82 -8.71
C ALA A 202 0.36 -16.71 -7.30
N LEU A 203 1.19 -16.93 -6.27
CA LEU A 203 0.84 -16.77 -4.86
C LEU A 203 0.42 -15.34 -4.52
N LEU A 204 1.22 -14.34 -4.92
CA LEU A 204 0.86 -12.93 -4.71
C LEU A 204 -0.47 -12.58 -5.37
N ARG A 205 -0.70 -13.04 -6.61
CA ARG A 205 -1.96 -12.83 -7.33
C ARG A 205 -3.14 -13.60 -6.79
N ALA A 206 -2.91 -14.62 -5.95
CA ALA A 206 -4.01 -15.33 -5.27
C ALA A 206 -4.78 -14.42 -4.32
N LEU A 207 -4.09 -13.51 -3.60
CA LEU A 207 -4.67 -12.61 -2.61
C LEU A 207 -4.72 -11.15 -3.06
N ILE A 208 -3.74 -10.67 -3.84
CA ILE A 208 -3.65 -9.28 -4.29
C ILE A 208 -4.43 -9.10 -5.59
N ASP A 209 -5.34 -8.15 -5.59
CA ASP A 209 -6.04 -7.72 -6.81
C ASP A 209 -5.17 -6.81 -7.66
N LYS A 210 -4.71 -5.73 -7.11
CA LYS A 210 -3.82 -4.75 -7.75
C LYS A 210 -2.98 -4.01 -6.73
N VAL A 211 -1.85 -3.47 -7.18
CA VAL A 211 -1.00 -2.56 -6.41
C VAL A 211 -0.95 -1.23 -7.15
N VAL A 212 -1.45 -0.18 -6.54
CA VAL A 212 -1.41 1.17 -7.10
C VAL A 212 -0.21 1.89 -6.52
N VAL A 213 0.71 2.34 -7.38
CA VAL A 213 1.95 3.01 -6.96
C VAL A 213 1.95 4.46 -7.41
N HIS A 214 2.33 5.35 -6.49
CA HIS A 214 2.39 6.78 -6.73
C HIS A 214 3.67 7.36 -6.12
N ARG A 215 4.44 8.11 -6.90
CA ARG A 215 5.66 8.75 -6.44
C ARG A 215 5.33 10.06 -5.73
N LEU A 216 5.48 10.08 -4.40
CA LEU A 216 5.24 11.28 -3.59
C LEU A 216 6.40 12.27 -3.65
N ALA A 217 7.64 11.75 -3.65
CA ALA A 217 8.86 12.51 -3.72
C ALA A 217 9.95 11.72 -4.48
N ARG A 218 11.11 12.33 -4.73
CA ARG A 218 12.22 11.62 -5.38
C ARG A 218 12.64 10.37 -4.62
N ASP A 219 12.58 10.42 -3.30
CA ASP A 219 13.01 9.39 -2.37
C ASP A 219 11.86 8.58 -1.75
N ARG A 220 10.60 8.81 -2.14
CA ARG A 220 9.44 8.16 -1.52
C ARG A 220 8.36 7.81 -2.51
N VAL A 221 7.89 6.58 -2.42
CA VAL A 221 6.75 6.05 -3.17
C VAL A 221 5.68 5.58 -2.19
N GLN A 222 4.44 5.88 -2.49
CA GLN A 222 3.29 5.26 -1.84
C GLN A 222 2.84 4.07 -2.68
N ALA A 223 2.68 2.90 -2.07
CA ALA A 223 2.07 1.74 -2.68
C ALA A 223 0.78 1.40 -1.92
N ARG A 224 -0.34 1.33 -2.63
CA ARG A 224 -1.61 0.85 -2.08
C ARG A 224 -1.91 -0.52 -2.64
N ILE A 225 -1.89 -1.51 -1.77
CA ILE A 225 -2.29 -2.88 -2.08
C ILE A 225 -3.81 -2.95 -1.98
N VAL A 226 -4.47 -3.44 -3.02
CA VAL A 226 -5.89 -3.78 -3.00
C VAL A 226 -5.99 -5.29 -2.94
N TRP A 227 -6.51 -5.79 -1.85
CA TRP A 227 -6.71 -7.22 -1.64
C TRP A 227 -7.97 -7.71 -2.37
N LYS A 228 -8.04 -8.98 -2.72
CA LYS A 228 -9.22 -9.55 -3.37
C LYS A 228 -10.48 -9.50 -2.49
N GLY A 229 -10.31 -9.43 -1.17
CA GLY A 229 -11.39 -9.20 -0.21
C GLY A 229 -11.97 -7.78 -0.21
N GLY A 230 -11.37 -6.85 -0.98
CA GLY A 230 -11.79 -5.44 -1.07
C GLY A 230 -11.11 -4.51 -0.08
N GLU A 231 -10.36 -5.02 0.87
CA GLU A 231 -9.54 -4.23 1.79
C GLU A 231 -8.33 -3.60 1.09
N THR A 232 -7.79 -2.55 1.70
CA THR A 232 -6.60 -1.87 1.18
C THR A 232 -5.56 -1.63 2.25
N THR A 233 -4.29 -1.90 1.92
CA THR A 233 -3.13 -1.57 2.76
C THR A 233 -2.28 -0.52 2.05
N THR A 234 -1.96 0.56 2.74
CA THR A 234 -1.12 1.63 2.18
C THR A 234 0.27 1.58 2.81
N LEU A 235 1.30 1.51 1.97
CA LEU A 235 2.70 1.45 2.34
C LEU A 235 3.43 2.71 1.89
N SER A 236 4.29 3.27 2.75
CA SER A 236 5.22 4.34 2.39
C SER A 236 6.61 3.73 2.20
N ILE A 237 7.10 3.71 0.98
CA ILE A 237 8.31 3.00 0.57
C ILE A 237 9.42 4.00 0.30
N PRO A 238 10.51 3.98 1.09
CA PRO A 238 11.66 4.82 0.83
C PRO A 238 12.46 4.27 -0.36
N LEU A 239 12.86 5.16 -1.27
CA LEU A 239 13.71 4.84 -2.40
C LEU A 239 15.12 5.38 -2.19
N SER A 240 16.13 4.62 -2.58
CA SER A 240 17.50 5.14 -2.65
C SER A 240 17.60 6.27 -3.67
N VAL A 241 18.34 7.31 -3.32
CA VAL A 241 18.60 8.49 -4.16
C VAL A 241 20.10 8.69 -4.34
N GLY A 242 20.48 9.38 -5.41
CA GLY A 242 21.90 9.62 -5.72
C GLY A 242 22.54 10.70 -4.87
N ALA A 243 21.76 11.66 -4.37
CA ALA A 243 22.28 12.82 -3.65
C ALA A 243 21.43 13.14 -2.42
N LEU A 244 22.06 13.75 -1.42
CA LEU A 244 21.41 14.18 -0.18
C LEU A 244 20.23 15.12 -0.45
N LYS A 245 20.40 16.09 -1.36
CA LYS A 245 19.36 17.06 -1.74
C LYS A 245 18.08 16.44 -2.31
N ASP A 246 18.14 15.18 -2.71
CA ASP A 246 16.99 14.46 -3.26
C ASP A 246 16.16 13.75 -2.17
N LEU A 247 16.62 13.80 -0.90
CA LEU A 247 15.87 13.29 0.25
C LEU A 247 14.82 14.30 0.70
N ALA A 248 13.65 13.81 1.04
CA ALA A 248 12.64 14.62 1.72
C ALA A 248 13.18 15.03 3.10
N GLY A 249 13.16 16.34 3.40
CA GLY A 249 13.69 16.89 4.64
C GLY A 249 15.22 17.02 4.71
N ALA A 250 15.93 16.98 3.55
CA ALA A 250 17.38 17.14 3.50
C ALA A 250 17.86 18.42 4.17
N GLU A 251 17.19 19.55 3.92
CA GLU A 251 17.54 20.86 4.50
C GLU A 251 17.38 20.85 6.04
N THR A 252 16.30 20.30 6.55
CA THR A 252 16.06 20.18 7.98
C THR A 252 17.11 19.28 8.63
N MET A 253 17.44 18.16 8.00
CA MET A 253 18.48 17.25 8.46
C MET A 253 19.85 17.94 8.48
N GLU A 254 20.21 18.68 7.43
CA GLU A 254 21.44 19.46 7.34
C GLU A 254 21.51 20.51 8.46
N HIS A 255 20.42 21.22 8.74
CA HIS A 255 20.34 22.19 9.83
C HIS A 255 20.58 21.53 11.21
N ILE A 256 19.93 20.40 11.50
CA ILE A 256 20.12 19.65 12.75
C ILE A 256 21.59 19.20 12.88
N ILE A 257 22.19 18.66 11.82
CA ILE A 257 23.59 18.26 11.82
C ILE A 257 24.51 19.42 12.20
N LEU A 258 24.33 20.58 11.56
CA LEU A 258 25.16 21.74 11.82
C LEU A 258 24.99 22.25 13.27
N GLN A 259 23.77 22.30 13.77
CA GLN A 259 23.49 22.71 15.15
C GLN A 259 24.13 21.76 16.18
N ARG A 260 24.00 20.45 15.98
CA ARG A 260 24.57 19.44 16.90
C ARG A 260 26.09 19.39 16.82
N SER A 261 26.64 19.52 15.61
CA SER A 261 28.10 19.56 15.39
C SER A 261 28.73 20.79 16.03
N ALA A 262 28.08 21.96 15.96
CA ALA A 262 28.52 23.19 16.64
C ALA A 262 28.51 23.04 18.18
N ALA A 263 27.58 22.23 18.72
CA ALA A 263 27.55 21.86 20.15
C ALA A 263 28.60 20.80 20.54
N GLY A 264 29.46 20.35 19.61
CA GLY A 264 30.52 19.39 19.89
C GLY A 264 30.06 17.92 19.97
N VAL A 265 28.82 17.61 19.54
CA VAL A 265 28.31 16.24 19.56
C VAL A 265 29.01 15.39 18.49
N LEU A 266 29.35 14.16 18.81
CA LEU A 266 30.03 13.22 17.88
C LEU A 266 29.14 12.81 16.72
N ASP A 267 29.75 12.58 15.54
CA ASP A 267 29.06 12.19 14.30
C ASP A 267 28.19 10.96 14.48
N GLU A 268 28.63 9.96 15.26
CA GLU A 268 27.90 8.74 15.57
C GLU A 268 26.61 9.01 16.36
N THR A 269 26.69 9.88 17.37
CA THR A 269 25.54 10.25 18.21
C THR A 269 24.51 11.03 17.38
N VAL A 270 24.97 12.01 16.59
CA VAL A 270 24.10 12.77 15.68
C VAL A 270 23.41 11.85 14.68
N ALA A 271 24.12 10.88 14.10
CA ALA A 271 23.56 9.91 13.17
C ALA A 271 22.47 9.04 13.81
N GLN A 272 22.68 8.61 15.06
CA GLN A 272 21.67 7.83 15.80
C GLN A 272 20.43 8.68 16.14
N GLU A 273 20.60 9.92 16.60
CA GLU A 273 19.50 10.85 16.87
C GLU A 273 18.66 11.08 15.62
N LEU A 274 19.28 11.38 14.49
CA LEU A 274 18.61 11.60 13.22
C LEU A 274 17.87 10.36 12.71
N THR A 275 18.47 9.18 12.88
CA THR A 275 17.83 7.91 12.54
C THR A 275 16.56 7.69 13.38
N LYS A 276 16.59 7.97 14.69
CA LYS A 276 15.41 7.90 15.57
C LYS A 276 14.31 8.89 15.17
N LEU A 277 14.69 10.05 14.62
CA LEU A 277 13.75 11.05 14.07
C LEU A 277 13.21 10.68 12.69
N GLY A 278 13.60 9.54 12.12
CA GLY A 278 13.13 9.04 10.83
C GLY A 278 13.90 9.57 9.61
N TYR A 279 15.01 10.27 9.81
CA TYR A 279 15.91 10.64 8.72
C TYR A 279 16.76 9.45 8.28
N ARG A 280 17.30 9.51 7.08
CA ARG A 280 18.14 8.48 6.49
C ARG A 280 19.21 9.06 5.56
N SER A 281 20.20 8.26 5.24
CA SER A 281 21.19 8.59 4.20
C SER A 281 20.68 8.24 2.80
N PRO A 282 21.22 8.83 1.73
CA PRO A 282 20.75 8.62 0.36
C PRO A 282 20.63 7.16 -0.08
N LEU A 283 21.59 6.32 0.31
CA LEU A 283 21.67 4.89 -0.07
C LEU A 283 21.38 3.93 1.08
N SER A 284 21.06 4.44 2.28
CA SER A 284 20.83 3.63 3.48
C SER A 284 19.52 3.99 4.15
N GLN A 285 18.91 3.04 4.86
CA GLN A 285 17.69 3.26 5.64
C GLN A 285 17.96 4.00 6.97
N ILE A 286 19.22 4.10 7.37
CA ILE A 286 19.67 4.82 8.55
C ILE A 286 20.59 5.97 8.15
N VAL A 287 20.73 6.97 9.02
CA VAL A 287 21.73 8.02 8.84
C VAL A 287 23.10 7.44 9.19
N LEU A 288 24.04 7.52 8.26
CA LEU A 288 25.41 7.07 8.46
C LEU A 288 26.25 8.18 9.09
N PRO A 289 27.17 7.86 10.02
CA PRO A 289 28.11 8.85 10.56
C PRO A 289 28.95 9.55 9.48
N SER A 290 29.27 8.82 8.40
CA SER A 290 29.94 9.40 7.23
C SER A 290 29.11 10.49 6.53
N THR A 291 27.79 10.36 6.49
CA THR A 291 26.88 11.41 5.96
C THR A 291 26.93 12.65 6.82
N VAL A 292 26.87 12.51 8.15
CA VAL A 292 27.02 13.62 9.10
C VAL A 292 28.36 14.31 8.89
N LYS A 293 29.45 13.54 8.83
CA LYS A 293 30.81 14.04 8.61
C LYS A 293 30.91 14.83 7.30
N ILE A 294 30.41 14.30 6.20
CA ILE A 294 30.47 14.98 4.89
C ILE A 294 29.73 16.32 4.95
N ILE A 295 28.56 16.39 5.56
CA ILE A 295 27.78 17.61 5.65
C ILE A 295 28.50 18.66 6.49
N ARG A 296 28.94 18.33 7.70
CA ARG A 296 29.62 19.31 8.56
C ARG A 296 30.96 19.78 7.97
N LEU A 297 31.71 18.91 7.28
CA LEU A 297 32.96 19.30 6.61
C LEU A 297 32.69 20.26 5.44
N LYS A 298 31.63 20.05 4.68
CA LYS A 298 31.17 20.95 3.61
C LYS A 298 30.91 22.38 4.15
N HIS A 299 30.46 22.49 5.40
CA HIS A 299 30.21 23.75 6.09
C HIS A 299 31.38 24.21 6.97
N GLY A 300 32.55 23.62 6.84
CA GLY A 300 33.74 24.04 7.56
C GLY A 300 33.77 23.74 9.05
N GLN A 301 32.85 22.87 9.53
CA GLN A 301 32.81 22.44 10.95
C GLN A 301 33.76 21.27 11.17
N PHE A 302 34.90 21.50 11.78
CA PHE A 302 35.94 20.51 12.04
C PHE A 302 35.92 20.08 13.50
N GLN A 303 35.87 18.76 13.77
CA GLN A 303 36.03 18.20 15.11
C GLN A 303 37.48 17.97 15.50
N LYS A 304 38.38 17.83 14.50
CA LYS A 304 39.81 17.66 14.69
C LYS A 304 40.57 18.51 13.68
N ARG A 305 41.74 19.08 14.09
CA ARG A 305 42.61 19.84 13.21
C ARG A 305 42.96 19.14 11.89
N SER A 306 43.10 17.81 11.95
CA SER A 306 43.42 16.97 10.77
C SER A 306 42.31 16.91 9.72
N GLN A 307 41.10 17.44 10.00
CA GLN A 307 39.95 17.46 9.07
C GLN A 307 39.86 18.76 8.26
N SER A 308 40.60 19.81 8.64
CA SER A 308 40.67 21.02 7.86
C SER A 308 41.30 20.78 6.49
N HIS A 309 40.85 21.48 5.44
CA HIS A 309 41.48 21.44 4.14
C HIS A 309 41.73 22.85 3.63
N PRO A 310 42.96 23.24 3.36
CA PRO A 310 44.20 22.48 3.56
C PRO A 310 44.46 22.24 5.06
N ARG A 311 45.10 21.11 5.39
CA ARG A 311 45.47 20.80 6.78
C ARG A 311 46.38 21.93 7.32
N GLN A 312 45.91 22.64 8.30
CA GLN A 312 46.68 23.65 9.02
C GLN A 312 47.29 23.02 10.27
N ILE A 313 48.54 22.70 10.19
CA ILE A 313 49.35 22.22 11.33
C ILE A 313 50.35 23.31 11.60
N GLU A 314 50.34 23.81 12.83
CA GLU A 314 51.24 24.88 13.23
C GLU A 314 52.69 24.40 13.09
N GLY A 315 53.53 25.14 12.33
CA GLY A 315 54.91 24.76 12.06
C GLY A 315 55.12 23.67 11.01
N ALA A 316 54.05 23.19 10.32
CA ALA A 316 54.17 22.20 9.25
C ALA A 316 53.41 22.61 7.99
N LEU A 317 53.91 22.20 6.83
CA LEU A 317 53.28 22.40 5.52
C LEU A 317 52.74 21.03 5.04
N THR A 318 51.59 21.03 4.40
CA THR A 318 51.13 19.84 3.64
C THR A 318 51.96 19.70 2.37
N ILE A 319 52.05 18.49 1.81
CA ILE A 319 52.75 18.19 0.56
C ILE A 319 52.37 19.21 -0.55
N PRO A 320 51.07 19.51 -0.82
CA PRO A 320 50.75 20.52 -1.81
C PRO A 320 51.23 21.95 -1.46
N GLN A 321 51.24 22.31 -0.17
CA GLN A 321 51.74 23.62 0.28
C GLN A 321 53.25 23.71 0.16
N LEU A 322 53.95 22.63 0.51
CA LEU A 322 55.42 22.52 0.36
C LEU A 322 55.79 22.50 -1.12
N ALA A 323 55.10 21.75 -1.95
CA ALA A 323 55.29 21.73 -3.41
C ALA A 323 55.16 23.13 -4.01
N LYS A 324 54.10 23.87 -3.60
CA LYS A 324 53.89 25.25 -4.05
C LYS A 324 54.96 26.23 -3.54
N ALA A 325 55.42 26.04 -2.30
CA ALA A 325 56.47 26.89 -1.72
C ALA A 325 57.85 26.66 -2.34
N LEU A 326 58.12 25.44 -2.81
CA LEU A 326 59.38 25.05 -3.44
C LEU A 326 59.34 25.05 -4.96
N ASP A 327 58.20 25.40 -5.56
CA ASP A 327 57.93 25.32 -7.00
C ASP A 327 58.28 23.94 -7.62
N MET A 328 57.84 22.88 -6.91
CA MET A 328 58.12 21.48 -7.27
C MET A 328 56.83 20.71 -7.48
N ASP A 329 56.94 19.56 -8.19
CA ASP A 329 55.80 18.64 -8.35
C ASP A 329 55.48 17.95 -7.02
N PRO A 330 54.19 17.95 -6.59
CA PRO A 330 53.77 17.28 -5.37
C PRO A 330 54.12 15.78 -5.32
N HIS A 331 54.06 15.05 -6.43
CA HIS A 331 54.44 13.63 -6.51
C HIS A 331 55.92 13.41 -6.25
N TRP A 332 56.78 14.32 -6.72
CA TRP A 332 58.21 14.24 -6.47
C TRP A 332 58.56 14.39 -4.98
N ILE A 333 57.76 15.14 -4.23
CA ILE A 333 57.91 15.32 -2.79
C ILE A 333 57.38 14.11 -2.06
N ASP A 334 56.24 13.58 -2.47
CA ASP A 334 55.58 12.41 -1.86
C ASP A 334 56.45 11.15 -1.98
N ASP A 335 57.16 10.97 -3.09
CA ASP A 335 58.09 9.86 -3.33
C ASP A 335 59.39 9.89 -2.48
N ARG A 336 59.66 11.00 -1.78
CA ARG A 336 60.88 11.23 -1.01
C ARG A 336 60.74 11.47 0.48
N ILE A 337 59.49 11.54 0.98
CA ILE A 337 59.15 11.53 2.39
C ILE A 337 58.72 10.13 2.83
#